data_478033c17495f26b4dfc02792fbd7925
#
_entry.id   478033c17495f26b4dfc02792fbd7925
#
_cell.length_a   1.000
_cell.length_b   1.000
_cell.length_c   1.000
_cell.angle_alpha   90.00
_cell.angle_beta   90.00
_cell.angle_gamma   90.00
#
_symmetry.space_group_name_H-M   'P 1'
#
loop_
_entity.id
_entity.type
_entity.pdbx_description
1 polymer ?
#
loop_
_entity_poly.entity_id
_entity_poly.type
_entity_poly.pdbx_seq_one_letter_code
_entity_poly.pdbx_strand_id
1 'polypeptide(L)' 'MLTRDEHLEWSKRRAMDYANRGDLFHALTSIEFDLRKHPETANHSGIDFGLRLYINVRTIEEMRHFIKDLH' A
#
# COMPACT_ATOMS: atom_id res chain seq x y z
N MET A 1 7.07 -14.36 13.49
CA MET A 1 6.53 -13.05 13.08
C MET A 1 7.51 -12.37 12.12
N LEU A 2 7.00 -11.74 11.09
CA LEU A 2 7.84 -10.98 10.17
C LEU A 2 8.39 -9.72 10.85
N THR A 3 9.60 -9.32 10.48
CA THR A 3 10.10 -8.01 10.89
C THR A 3 9.27 -6.92 10.19
N ARG A 4 9.42 -5.67 10.65
CA ARG A 4 8.74 -4.54 10.03
C ARG A 4 9.05 -4.47 8.52
N ASP A 5 10.31 -4.59 8.16
CA ASP A 5 10.72 -4.47 6.75
C ASP A 5 10.21 -5.63 5.91
N GLU A 6 10.25 -6.85 6.44
CA GLU A 6 9.70 -8.01 5.75
C GLU A 6 8.20 -7.87 5.54
N HIS A 7 7.49 -7.41 6.56
CA HIS A 7 6.05 -7.20 6.47
C HIS A 7 5.70 -6.10 5.46
N LEU A 8 6.46 -5.01 5.48
CA LEU A 8 6.26 -3.91 4.53
C LEU A 8 6.48 -4.38 3.09
N GLU A 9 7.55 -5.13 2.83
CA GLU A 9 7.82 -5.67 1.50
C GLU A 9 6.72 -6.62 1.03
N TRP A 10 6.23 -7.48 1.91
CA TRP A 10 5.14 -8.38 1.61
C TRP A 10 3.87 -7.60 1.26
N SER A 11 3.55 -6.58 2.05
CA SER A 11 2.38 -5.73 1.82
C SER A 11 2.48 -4.99 0.49
N LYS A 12 3.65 -4.47 0.18
CA LYS A 12 3.88 -3.76 -1.08
C LYS A 12 3.72 -4.67 -2.29
N ARG A 13 4.20 -5.90 -2.20
CA ARG A 13 4.05 -6.88 -3.29
C ARG A 13 2.59 -7.20 -3.55
N ARG A 14 1.82 -7.42 -2.49
CA ARG A 14 0.38 -7.69 -2.64
C ARG A 14 -0.34 -6.53 -3.31
N ALA A 15 -0.07 -5.32 -2.85
CA ALA A 15 -0.68 -4.13 -3.43
C ALA A 15 -0.28 -3.94 -4.89
N MET A 16 1.00 -4.21 -5.21
CA MET A 16 1.50 -4.09 -6.57
C MET A 16 0.81 -5.07 -7.52
N ASP A 17 0.51 -6.28 -7.06
CA ASP A 17 -0.23 -7.25 -7.88
C ASP A 17 -1.60 -6.70 -8.29
N TYR A 18 -2.32 -6.09 -7.35
CA TYR A 18 -3.60 -5.46 -7.66
C TYR A 18 -3.43 -4.30 -8.63
N ALA A 19 -2.43 -3.45 -8.41
CA ALA A 19 -2.17 -2.31 -9.28
C ALA A 19 -1.85 -2.75 -10.71
N ASN A 20 -1.07 -3.82 -10.86
CA ASN A 20 -0.71 -4.34 -12.17
C ASN A 20 -1.90 -4.94 -12.92
N ARG A 21 -2.97 -5.30 -12.21
CA ARG A 21 -4.22 -5.75 -12.82
C ARG A 21 -5.16 -4.59 -13.16
N GLY A 22 -4.76 -3.37 -12.83
CA GLY A 22 -5.62 -2.20 -12.98
C GLY A 22 -6.62 -2.01 -11.86
N ASP A 23 -6.53 -2.78 -10.80
CA ASP A 23 -7.47 -2.73 -9.67
C ASP A 23 -6.93 -1.79 -8.59
N LEU A 24 -7.08 -0.50 -8.83
CA LEU A 24 -6.51 0.52 -7.95
C LEU A 24 -7.17 0.55 -6.58
N PHE A 25 -8.46 0.29 -6.53
CA PHE A 25 -9.18 0.26 -5.25
C PHE A 25 -8.64 -0.83 -4.32
N HIS A 26 -8.50 -2.06 -4.85
CA HIS A 26 -7.97 -3.16 -4.05
C HIS A 26 -6.49 -3.00 -3.74
N ALA A 27 -5.73 -2.37 -4.63
CA ALA A 27 -4.33 -2.08 -4.35
C ALA A 27 -4.21 -1.20 -3.11
N LEU A 28 -4.99 -0.15 -3.03
CA LEU A 28 -4.96 0.77 -1.89
C LEU A 28 -5.48 0.12 -0.61
N THR A 29 -6.63 -0.55 -0.68
CA THR A 29 -7.21 -1.19 0.50
C THR A 29 -6.33 -2.32 1.01
N SER A 30 -5.68 -3.05 0.13
CA SER A 30 -4.74 -4.10 0.52
C SER A 30 -3.58 -3.53 1.32
N ILE A 31 -2.97 -2.45 0.86
CA ILE A 31 -1.83 -1.87 1.57
C ILE A 31 -2.27 -1.31 2.94
N GLU A 32 -3.42 -0.68 3.02
CA GLU A 32 -3.94 -0.17 4.29
C GLU A 32 -4.18 -1.28 5.30
N PHE A 33 -4.86 -2.34 4.90
CA PHE A 33 -5.12 -3.46 5.77
C PHE A 33 -3.84 -4.13 6.24
N ASP A 34 -2.91 -4.35 5.32
CA ASP A 34 -1.70 -5.07 5.63
C ASP A 34 -0.78 -4.26 6.56
N LEU A 35 -0.70 -2.96 6.37
CA LEU A 35 0.10 -2.11 7.26
C LEU A 35 -0.47 -2.10 8.69
N ARG A 36 -1.78 -2.19 8.84
CA ARG A 36 -2.41 -2.21 10.15
C ARG A 36 -2.21 -3.51 10.92
N LYS A 37 -1.87 -4.59 10.23
CA LYS A 37 -1.67 -5.90 10.86
C LYS A 37 -0.39 -6.02 11.66
N HIS A 38 0.61 -5.19 11.37
CA HIS A 38 1.88 -5.25 12.09
C HIS A 38 1.98 -4.07 13.05
N PRO A 39 2.35 -4.31 14.33
CA PRO A 39 2.40 -3.23 15.32
C PRO A 39 3.28 -2.05 14.92
N GLU A 40 4.38 -2.30 14.22
CA GLU A 40 5.33 -1.26 13.84
C GLU A 40 4.87 -0.45 12.63
N THR A 41 3.89 -0.92 11.88
CA THR A 41 3.35 -0.22 10.72
C THR A 41 1.90 0.21 10.88
N ALA A 42 1.27 -0.12 12.01
CA ALA A 42 -0.14 0.17 12.23
C ALA A 42 -0.47 1.66 12.17
N ASN A 43 0.48 2.51 12.52
CA ASN A 43 0.31 3.97 12.48
C ASN A 43 1.12 4.60 11.35
N HIS A 44 1.43 3.83 10.31
CA HIS A 44 2.21 4.31 9.19
C HIS A 44 1.48 5.47 8.50
N SER A 45 2.22 6.55 8.21
CA SER A 45 1.65 7.74 7.57
C SER A 45 1.07 7.44 6.18
N GLY A 46 1.56 6.40 5.52
CA GLY A 46 1.02 5.95 4.23
C GLY A 46 -0.44 5.56 4.29
N ILE A 47 -0.96 5.16 5.47
CA ILE A 47 -2.38 4.80 5.63
C ILE A 47 -3.27 6.02 5.35
N ASP A 48 -3.01 7.12 6.03
CA ASP A 48 -3.80 8.35 5.85
C ASP A 48 -3.53 8.99 4.49
N PHE A 49 -2.28 9.00 4.08
CA PHE A 49 -1.89 9.58 2.80
C PHE A 49 -2.49 8.82 1.63
N GLY A 50 -2.59 7.50 1.76
CA GLY A 50 -3.21 6.66 0.73
C GLY A 50 -4.68 6.99 0.52
N LEU A 51 -5.43 7.25 1.58
CA LEU A 51 -6.84 7.63 1.47
C LEU A 51 -7.00 8.93 0.69
N ARG A 52 -6.13 9.89 0.92
CA ARG A 52 -6.15 11.16 0.19
C ARG A 52 -5.77 10.98 -1.27
N LEU A 53 -4.79 10.14 -1.53
CA LEU A 53 -4.34 9.85 -2.88
C LEU A 53 -5.37 9.07 -3.69
N TYR A 54 -6.16 8.21 -3.04
CA TYR A 54 -7.19 7.44 -3.74
C TYR A 54 -8.14 8.34 -4.52
N ILE A 55 -8.44 9.52 -3.98
CA ILE A 55 -9.31 10.48 -4.65
C ILE A 55 -8.65 11.04 -5.91
N ASN A 56 -7.31 11.10 -5.93
CA ASN A 56 -6.54 11.72 -7.01
C ASN A 56 -5.83 10.71 -7.92
N VAL A 57 -5.61 9.47 -7.43
CA VAL A 57 -4.94 8.44 -8.22
C VAL A 57 -5.90 7.90 -9.26
N ARG A 58 -5.54 8.07 -10.52
CA ARG A 58 -6.39 7.67 -11.65
C ARG A 58 -5.70 6.71 -12.60
N THR A 59 -4.41 6.45 -12.40
CA THR A 59 -3.64 5.59 -13.29
C THR A 59 -2.91 4.52 -12.50
N ILE A 60 -2.60 3.43 -13.19
CA ILE A 60 -1.82 2.34 -12.64
C ILE A 60 -0.43 2.85 -12.23
N GLU A 61 0.17 3.72 -13.04
CA GLU A 61 1.49 4.24 -12.76
C GLU A 61 1.54 5.07 -11.49
N GLU A 62 0.55 5.91 -11.26
CA GLU A 62 0.47 6.70 -10.04
C GLU A 62 0.38 5.81 -8.81
N MET A 63 -0.42 4.74 -8.87
CA MET A 63 -0.54 3.79 -7.78
C MET A 63 0.78 3.05 -7.55
N ARG A 64 1.46 2.65 -8.62
CA ARG A 64 2.74 1.97 -8.51
C ARG A 64 3.80 2.86 -7.87
N HIS A 65 3.83 4.14 -8.21
CA HIS A 65 4.72 5.11 -7.58
C HIS A 65 4.44 5.24 -6.10
N PHE A 66 3.18 5.37 -5.73
CA PHE A 66 2.79 5.44 -4.33
C PHE A 66 3.29 4.22 -3.54
N ILE A 67 3.05 3.02 -4.09
CA ILE A 67 3.46 1.78 -3.41
C ILE A 67 4.98 1.70 -3.29
N LYS A 68 5.71 2.01 -4.36
CA LYS A 68 7.17 1.96 -4.36
C LYS A 68 7.80 2.89 -3.34
N ASP A 69 7.20 4.04 -3.13
CA ASP A 69 7.74 5.07 -2.24
C ASP A 69 7.44 4.82 -0.77
N LEU A 70 6.63 3.82 -0.44
CA LEU A 70 6.38 3.46 0.95
C LEU A 70 7.64 2.89 1.61
N HIS A 71 7.95 3.38 2.82
CA HIS A 71 9.08 2.89 3.60
C HIS A 71 8.91 3.12 5.10
#